data_1ca0c483bae1de89a2d57c3c5c28b165
#
_entry.id   1ca0c483bae1de89a2d57c3c5c28b165
#
_cell.length_a   1.000
_cell.length_b   1.000
_cell.length_c   1.000
_cell.angle_alpha   90.00
_cell.angle_beta   90.00
_cell.angle_gamma   90.00
#
_symmetry.space_group_name_H-M   'P 1'
#
loop_
_entity.id
_entity.type
_entity.pdbx_description
1 polymer ?
#
loop_
_entity_poly.entity_id
_entity_poly.type
_entity_poly.pdbx_seq_one_letter_code
_entity_poly.pdbx_strand_id
1 'polypeptide(L)'
;MSQAKILVVDDDPDFVEAVRLTLEPNGYTVVSAANGDEGLAKVKAESPDLVILDVIMSSVLDGLQMSRRMQENPQHKRIPILMVTSIANTDYAALFPTDEYISIDGFLSKPVAPKVLLERVAALLHR
;
A
#
# COMPACT_ATOMS: atom_id res chain seq x y z
N MET A 1 20.06 6.70 12.46
CA MET A 1 18.61 6.68 12.34
C MET A 1 18.17 5.57 11.42
N SER A 2 17.17 4.83 11.85
CA SER A 2 16.65 3.78 11.00
C SER A 2 15.79 4.40 9.91
N GLN A 3 15.94 3.90 8.71
CA GLN A 3 15.10 4.29 7.60
C GLN A 3 13.78 3.54 7.69
N ALA A 4 12.69 4.22 7.39
CA ALA A 4 11.41 3.56 7.31
C ALA A 4 11.39 2.62 6.10
N LYS A 5 10.81 1.46 6.28
CA LYS A 5 10.70 0.45 5.23
C LYS A 5 9.28 0.46 4.68
N ILE A 6 9.17 0.62 3.38
CA ILE A 6 7.89 0.71 2.69
C ILE A 6 7.72 -0.52 1.81
N LEU A 7 6.61 -1.22 1.99
CA LEU A 7 6.26 -2.35 1.11
C LEU A 7 5.28 -1.86 0.07
N VAL A 8 5.58 -2.10 -1.21
CA VAL A 8 4.69 -1.76 -2.32
C VAL A 8 4.13 -3.06 -2.87
N VAL A 9 2.82 -3.21 -2.84
CA VAL A 9 2.14 -4.39 -3.36
C VAL A 9 1.38 -3.98 -4.61
N ASP A 10 1.92 -4.32 -5.77
CA ASP A 10 1.37 -3.90 -7.06
C ASP A 10 1.94 -4.82 -8.14
N ASP A 11 1.11 -5.26 -9.06
CA ASP A 11 1.57 -6.14 -10.15
C ASP A 11 2.11 -5.34 -11.36
N ASP A 12 2.10 -4.02 -11.27
CA ASP A 12 2.64 -3.15 -12.31
C ASP A 12 4.08 -2.76 -11.97
N PRO A 13 5.08 -3.35 -12.65
CA PRO A 13 6.47 -3.05 -12.32
C PRO A 13 6.85 -1.59 -12.59
N ASP A 14 6.18 -0.92 -13.51
CA ASP A 14 6.45 0.49 -13.77
C ASP A 14 6.03 1.36 -12.58
N PHE A 15 4.90 1.05 -11.98
CA PHE A 15 4.46 1.78 -10.79
C PHE A 15 5.40 1.52 -9.61
N VAL A 16 5.80 0.26 -9.43
CA VAL A 16 6.73 -0.10 -8.35
C VAL A 16 8.03 0.68 -8.51
N GLU A 17 8.55 0.74 -9.74
CA GLU A 17 9.79 1.47 -9.99
C GLU A 17 9.62 2.97 -9.75
N ALA A 18 8.48 3.54 -10.15
CA ALA A 18 8.21 4.96 -9.90
C ALA A 18 8.17 5.25 -8.40
N VAL A 19 7.57 4.37 -7.61
CA VAL A 19 7.54 4.53 -6.15
C VAL A 19 8.96 4.46 -5.58
N ARG A 20 9.74 3.49 -6.05
CA ARG A 20 11.12 3.33 -5.60
C ARG A 20 11.95 4.57 -5.90
N LEU A 21 11.84 5.08 -7.14
CA LEU A 21 12.59 6.26 -7.55
C LEU A 21 12.17 7.51 -6.77
N THR A 22 10.95 7.54 -6.27
CA THR A 22 10.48 8.66 -5.47
C THR A 22 10.92 8.54 -4.01
N LEU A 23 10.82 7.36 -3.43
CA LEU A 23 11.02 7.18 -2.00
C LEU A 23 12.47 6.94 -1.60
N GLU A 24 13.21 6.14 -2.37
CA GLU A 24 14.57 5.79 -1.97
C GLU A 24 15.49 7.01 -1.87
N PRO A 25 15.45 7.98 -2.79
CA PRO A 25 16.30 9.17 -2.63
C PRO A 25 15.94 10.02 -1.42
N ASN A 26 14.76 9.80 -0.85
CA ASN A 26 14.29 10.54 0.32
C ASN A 26 14.49 9.78 1.62
N GLY A 27 15.28 8.72 1.60
CA GLY A 27 15.68 8.03 2.81
C GLY A 27 14.83 6.82 3.19
N TYR A 28 13.95 6.38 2.31
CA TYR A 28 13.11 5.20 2.58
C TYR A 28 13.71 3.96 1.93
N THR A 29 13.51 2.81 2.58
CA THR A 29 13.83 1.53 1.98
C THR A 29 12.55 0.97 1.36
N VAL A 30 12.61 0.52 0.11
CA VAL A 30 11.43 0.02 -0.61
C VAL A 30 11.59 -1.44 -0.93
N VAL A 31 10.61 -2.25 -0.51
CA VAL A 31 10.51 -3.65 -0.92
C VAL A 31 9.18 -3.80 -1.65
N SER A 32 9.06 -4.84 -2.47
CA SER A 32 7.88 -4.96 -3.32
C SER A 32 7.35 -6.38 -3.35
N ALA A 33 6.08 -6.50 -3.71
CA ALA A 33 5.40 -7.75 -3.92
C ALA A 33 4.43 -7.57 -5.08
N ALA A 34 4.18 -8.63 -5.83
CA ALA A 34 3.36 -8.54 -7.04
C ALA A 34 1.89 -8.91 -6.81
N ASN A 35 1.57 -9.45 -5.66
CA ASN A 35 0.19 -9.86 -5.34
C ASN A 35 0.00 -9.90 -3.83
N GLY A 36 -1.23 -10.18 -3.41
CA GLY A 36 -1.57 -10.15 -2.00
C GLY A 36 -0.89 -11.23 -1.18
N ASP A 37 -0.77 -12.45 -1.73
CA ASP A 37 -0.10 -13.53 -1.01
C ASP A 37 1.38 -13.22 -0.80
N GLU A 38 2.05 -12.76 -1.84
CA GLU A 38 3.44 -12.34 -1.75
C GLU A 38 3.58 -11.16 -0.81
N GLY A 39 2.61 -10.24 -0.86
CA GLY A 39 2.58 -9.10 0.03
C GLY A 39 2.53 -9.49 1.50
N LEU A 40 1.65 -10.44 1.83
CA LEU A 40 1.55 -10.91 3.22
C LEU A 40 2.83 -11.60 3.67
N ALA A 41 3.47 -12.37 2.78
CA ALA A 41 4.75 -13.00 3.10
C ALA A 41 5.81 -11.94 3.39
N LYS A 42 5.82 -10.86 2.61
CA LYS A 42 6.75 -9.75 2.83
C LYS A 42 6.46 -8.99 4.12
N VAL A 43 5.19 -8.82 4.47
CA VAL A 43 4.85 -8.20 5.74
C VAL A 43 5.46 -8.98 6.90
N LYS A 44 5.37 -10.30 6.84
CA LYS A 44 5.95 -11.14 7.89
C LYS A 44 7.46 -11.11 7.89
N ALA A 45 8.07 -11.15 6.70
CA ALA A 45 9.52 -11.27 6.58
C ALA A 45 10.22 -9.94 6.82
N GLU A 46 9.64 -8.83 6.38
CA GLU A 46 10.32 -7.54 6.34
C GLU A 46 9.84 -6.57 7.41
N SER A 47 8.70 -6.82 8.02
CA SER A 47 8.10 -5.93 9.03
C SER A 47 8.10 -4.47 8.56
N PRO A 48 7.41 -4.16 7.46
CA PRO A 48 7.44 -2.80 6.94
C PRO A 48 6.74 -1.81 7.87
N ASP A 49 7.11 -0.56 7.74
CA ASP A 49 6.51 0.52 8.51
C ASP A 49 5.25 1.06 7.86
N LEU A 50 5.07 0.79 6.58
CA LEU A 50 3.91 1.23 5.81
C LEU A 50 3.77 0.34 4.59
N VAL A 51 2.53 0.09 4.19
CA VAL A 51 2.23 -0.68 2.98
C VAL A 51 1.51 0.22 1.98
N ILE A 52 2.04 0.29 0.76
CA ILE A 52 1.35 0.91 -0.37
C ILE A 52 0.72 -0.24 -1.15
N LEU A 53 -0.60 -0.25 -1.23
CA LEU A 53 -1.34 -1.40 -1.72
C LEU A 53 -2.24 -1.02 -2.88
N ASP A 54 -2.03 -1.67 -4.03
CA ASP A 54 -2.95 -1.56 -5.15
C ASP A 54 -4.10 -2.53 -4.93
N VAL A 55 -5.32 -2.04 -5.10
CA VAL A 55 -6.53 -2.84 -4.95
C VAL A 55 -6.73 -3.75 -6.15
N ILE A 56 -6.41 -3.24 -7.34
CA ILE A 56 -6.62 -3.98 -8.58
C ILE A 56 -5.30 -4.60 -9.03
N MET A 57 -5.12 -5.86 -8.66
CA MET A 57 -3.98 -6.63 -9.15
C MET A 57 -4.48 -7.75 -10.03
N SER A 58 -4.28 -9.01 -9.64
CA SER A 58 -4.80 -10.13 -10.42
C SER A 58 -6.32 -10.21 -10.33
N SER A 59 -6.90 -9.69 -9.25
CA SER A 59 -8.35 -9.52 -9.13
C SER A 59 -8.61 -8.30 -8.24
N VAL A 60 -9.82 -7.76 -8.36
CA VAL A 60 -10.22 -6.61 -7.56
C VAL A 60 -10.15 -6.93 -6.07
N LEU A 61 -10.41 -8.18 -5.71
CA LEU A 61 -10.48 -8.57 -4.29
C LEU A 61 -9.13 -8.88 -3.68
N ASP A 62 -8.08 -9.02 -4.49
CA ASP A 62 -6.78 -9.45 -4.00
C ASP A 62 -6.22 -8.48 -2.95
N GLY A 63 -6.24 -7.19 -3.26
CA GLY A 63 -5.76 -6.18 -2.32
C GLY A 63 -6.64 -6.07 -1.09
N LEU A 64 -7.95 -6.20 -1.26
CA LEU A 64 -8.88 -6.14 -0.14
C LEU A 64 -8.67 -7.30 0.81
N GLN A 65 -8.43 -8.49 0.28
CA GLN A 65 -8.17 -9.66 1.11
C GLN A 65 -6.90 -9.51 1.91
N MET A 66 -5.85 -8.97 1.29
CA MET A 66 -4.61 -8.72 2.00
C MET A 66 -4.83 -7.76 3.17
N SER A 67 -5.57 -6.68 2.92
CA SER A 67 -5.88 -5.70 3.95
C SER A 67 -6.63 -6.34 5.12
N ARG A 68 -7.60 -7.18 4.83
CA ARG A 68 -8.36 -7.87 5.88
C ARG A 68 -7.48 -8.79 6.71
N ARG A 69 -6.61 -9.54 6.05
CA ARG A 69 -5.71 -10.45 6.76
C ARG A 69 -4.75 -9.70 7.67
N MET A 70 -4.28 -8.55 7.23
CA MET A 70 -3.44 -7.71 8.09
C MET A 70 -4.22 -7.25 9.32
N GLN A 71 -5.49 -6.89 9.15
CA GLN A 71 -6.34 -6.47 10.26
C GLN A 71 -6.56 -7.57 11.28
N GLU A 72 -6.60 -8.80 10.82
CA GLU A 72 -6.84 -9.95 11.70
C GLU A 72 -5.62 -10.34 12.50
N ASN A 73 -4.44 -9.85 12.12
CA ASN A 73 -3.20 -10.20 12.82
C ASN A 73 -2.77 -9.06 13.74
N PRO A 74 -2.73 -9.30 15.06
CA PRO A 74 -2.36 -8.24 16.01
C PRO A 74 -0.99 -7.62 15.76
N GLN A 75 -0.08 -8.36 15.14
CA GLN A 75 1.25 -7.84 14.84
C GLN A 75 1.24 -6.93 13.62
N HIS A 76 0.25 -7.04 12.74
CA HIS A 76 0.23 -6.31 11.48
C HIS A 76 -0.84 -5.22 11.42
N LYS A 77 -1.83 -5.26 12.28
CA LYS A 77 -2.96 -4.32 12.18
C LYS A 77 -2.56 -2.88 12.42
N ARG A 78 -1.40 -2.64 13.02
CA ARG A 78 -0.91 -1.28 13.28
C ARG A 78 -0.17 -0.68 12.10
N ILE A 79 0.19 -1.50 11.11
CA ILE A 79 0.92 -1.01 9.95
C ILE A 79 -0.05 -0.19 9.10
N PRO A 80 0.22 1.10 8.86
CA PRO A 80 -0.68 1.91 8.03
C PRO A 80 -0.66 1.43 6.59
N ILE A 81 -1.83 1.50 5.95
CA ILE A 81 -2.01 1.09 4.57
C ILE A 81 -2.42 2.31 3.76
N LEU A 82 -1.61 2.64 2.76
CA LEU A 82 -1.94 3.65 1.78
C LEU A 82 -2.39 2.94 0.52
N MET A 83 -3.67 3.06 0.19
CA MET A 83 -4.24 2.38 -0.96
C MET A 83 -4.08 3.26 -2.19
N VAL A 84 -3.50 2.70 -3.26
CA VAL A 84 -3.27 3.40 -4.51
C VAL A 84 -3.83 2.55 -5.63
N THR A 85 -4.70 3.12 -6.46
CA THR A 85 -5.38 2.33 -7.46
C THR A 85 -5.67 3.17 -8.71
N SER A 86 -5.80 2.49 -9.85
CA SER A 86 -6.24 3.13 -11.08
C SER A 86 -7.75 3.31 -11.15
N ILE A 87 -8.48 2.93 -10.12
CA ILE A 87 -9.91 3.15 -10.06
C ILE A 87 -10.15 4.65 -9.93
N ALA A 88 -10.47 5.27 -11.03
CA ALA A 88 -10.62 6.73 -11.07
C ALA A 88 -12.07 7.16 -11.05
N ASN A 89 -13.01 6.22 -11.12
CA ASN A 89 -14.40 6.62 -11.16
C ASN A 89 -15.21 5.97 -10.06
N THR A 90 -16.38 6.53 -9.84
CA THR A 90 -17.23 6.19 -8.71
C THR A 90 -17.85 4.80 -8.80
N ASP A 91 -17.86 4.20 -9.99
CA ASP A 91 -18.46 2.87 -10.16
C ASP A 91 -17.71 1.82 -9.34
N TYR A 92 -16.39 1.95 -9.28
CA TYR A 92 -15.60 1.02 -8.49
C TYR A 92 -15.69 1.30 -7.00
N ALA A 93 -15.93 2.55 -6.64
CA ALA A 93 -16.10 2.88 -5.23
C ALA A 93 -17.27 2.10 -4.62
N ALA A 94 -18.29 1.80 -5.43
CA ALA A 94 -19.43 1.02 -4.96
C ALA A 94 -19.08 -0.45 -4.70
N LEU A 95 -17.96 -0.94 -5.23
CA LEU A 95 -17.51 -2.31 -4.98
C LEU A 95 -16.74 -2.44 -3.68
N PHE A 96 -16.27 -1.32 -3.13
CA PHE A 96 -15.52 -1.38 -1.88
C PHE A 96 -16.50 -1.49 -0.72
N PRO A 97 -16.22 -2.40 0.20
CA PRO A 97 -17.02 -2.46 1.42
C PRO A 97 -16.89 -1.15 2.17
N THR A 98 -17.83 -0.92 3.05
CA THR A 98 -17.75 0.22 3.94
C THR A 98 -16.56 0.06 4.87
N ASP A 99 -16.33 1.05 5.68
CA ASP A 99 -15.18 1.10 6.60
C ASP A 99 -15.05 -0.12 7.49
N GLU A 100 -16.10 -0.91 7.58
CA GLU A 100 -16.08 -2.13 8.41
C GLU A 100 -15.08 -3.16 7.91
N TYR A 101 -14.80 -3.18 6.62
CA TYR A 101 -14.03 -4.26 6.01
C TYR A 101 -12.65 -3.86 5.57
N ILE A 102 -12.39 -2.57 5.45
CA ILE A 102 -11.11 -2.09 4.96
C ILE A 102 -10.50 -1.16 5.98
N SER A 103 -9.34 -1.54 6.47
CA SER A 103 -8.57 -0.65 7.31
C SER A 103 -7.54 0.03 6.43
N ILE A 104 -7.95 1.14 5.85
CA ILE A 104 -7.04 1.95 5.04
C ILE A 104 -6.85 3.29 5.74
N ASP A 105 -5.62 3.76 5.68
CA ASP A 105 -5.24 5.01 6.34
C ASP A 105 -5.13 6.16 5.35
N GLY A 106 -5.13 5.84 4.06
CA GLY A 106 -5.14 6.84 3.03
C GLY A 106 -5.49 6.22 1.69
N PHE A 107 -5.90 7.04 0.75
CA PHE A 107 -6.32 6.58 -0.58
C PHE A 107 -5.84 7.57 -1.63
N LEU A 108 -5.18 7.06 -2.67
CA LEU A 108 -4.72 7.87 -3.80
C LEU A 108 -5.11 7.19 -5.09
N SER A 109 -5.40 8.01 -6.11
CA SER A 109 -5.68 7.51 -7.46
C SER A 109 -4.45 7.62 -8.33
N LYS A 110 -4.22 6.62 -9.17
CA LYS A 110 -3.16 6.69 -10.17
C LYS A 110 -3.58 7.59 -11.32
N PRO A 111 -2.67 8.33 -11.93
CA PRO A 111 -1.25 8.44 -11.60
C PRO A 111 -1.02 9.31 -10.38
N VAL A 112 -0.06 8.91 -9.55
CA VAL A 112 0.24 9.63 -8.32
C VAL A 112 1.44 10.53 -8.54
N ALA A 113 1.28 11.82 -8.26
CA ALA A 113 2.39 12.75 -8.35
C ALA A 113 3.41 12.43 -7.25
N PRO A 114 4.72 12.45 -7.56
CA PRO A 114 5.74 12.12 -6.56
C PRO A 114 5.63 12.94 -5.28
N LYS A 115 5.34 14.22 -5.42
CA LYS A 115 5.21 15.10 -4.26
C LYS A 115 4.07 14.67 -3.35
N VAL A 116 2.93 14.28 -3.94
CA VAL A 116 1.77 13.84 -3.18
C VAL A 116 2.09 12.53 -2.46
N LEU A 117 2.76 11.61 -3.15
CA LEU A 117 3.15 10.34 -2.55
C LEU A 117 4.04 10.57 -1.34
N LEU A 118 5.06 11.42 -1.48
CA LEU A 118 5.97 11.73 -0.38
C LEU A 118 5.23 12.34 0.81
N GLU A 119 4.31 13.27 0.56
CA GLU A 119 3.56 13.90 1.62
C GLU A 119 2.69 12.90 2.37
N ARG A 120 2.02 12.01 1.66
CA ARG A 120 1.14 11.03 2.29
C ARG A 120 1.92 9.99 3.08
N VAL A 121 3.04 9.53 2.51
CA VAL A 121 3.89 8.57 3.21
C VAL A 121 4.41 9.19 4.52
N ALA A 122 4.92 10.41 4.45
CA ALA A 122 5.43 11.09 5.64
C ALA A 122 4.33 11.27 6.68
N ALA A 123 3.15 11.68 6.24
CA ALA A 123 2.04 11.91 7.17
C ALA A 123 1.63 10.64 7.90
N LEU A 124 1.59 9.52 7.19
CA LEU A 124 1.19 8.25 7.80
C LEU A 124 2.25 7.69 8.73
N LEU A 125 3.52 7.93 8.42
CA LEU A 125 4.61 7.44 9.26
C LEU A 125 4.80 8.25 10.54
N HIS A 126 4.34 9.49 10.55
CA HIS A 126 4.56 10.39 11.67
C HIS A 126 3.29 10.73 12.45
N ARG A 127 2.24 9.97 12.26
CA ARG A 127 1.02 10.24 12.98
C ARG A 127 1.01 9.59 14.36
#